data_b6a94447e6ffe72c02ed5df1ffc359ad
#
_entry.id   b6a94447e6ffe72c02ed5df1ffc359ad
#
_cell.length_a   1.000
_cell.length_b   1.000
_cell.length_c   1.000
_cell.angle_alpha   90.00
_cell.angle_beta   90.00
_cell.angle_gamma   90.00
#
_symmetry.space_group_name_H-M   'P 1'
#
loop_
_entity.id
_entity.type
_entity.pdbx_description
1 polymer ?
#
loop_
_entity_poly.entity_id
_entity_poly.type
_entity_poly.pdbx_seq_one_letter_code
_entity_poly.pdbx_strand_id
1 'polypeptide(L)'
;MRYWYEMPSDHLRTDPLQPGVSARVAEFPGLAGKFAPVGKVRDLYRRVQQSPESFRLENLLAEMRVRSQVGEADQARIPATGPVVVVANHPYGMLDGAILTVLLTRARSDVKVLTNFLLADVPELQKHCIFVDPFQTDRSAESNRRALRQALAWLQQGGMLAMFPSDEVSYWQMPAAQIVDPTWNDAAVRLLRRTGATALPIYFCGHNGVRFQLMGMLHPKLRTSLLAQEFLQQEGKTVEVRVGSAITADAVKAIRDDREATEYLRWRTYLLARRSKPEAVWHTALRSRLAFKVQEPVAAPVPADLLADEVARLPEDQCLAENGDLSVYLGTAREVPQLLREVGRLREITFRGAGEGTGRSRDLDLFDDYYSHILLWHKTKRELVGAYRAGNTAEILAKRDIGGLYTSTLFRYDERIFQKLGPALELGRSFVRPEYQRQYAPLLLLWKGIARMVARQPEIPVLFGAVSISNDYNEASREMIYRFFEARMKDDELAGFIEPRRPFRPAPLRKWDCRGMSRALRDLDELSQPINDVETDGKGLPILLRQYAKIGGKLLGFNLDRKFSNVLDGLVVVDLRQTEPAVLERYMGREGAMRFRQLHAAKGC
;
A
#
# COMPACT_ATOMS: atom_id res chain seq x y z
N MET A 1 -29.51 11.38 16.70
CA MET A 1 -30.03 12.39 15.75
C MET A 1 -31.33 13.09 16.14
N ARG A 2 -31.91 12.92 17.31
CA ARG A 2 -33.24 13.51 17.66
C ARG A 2 -33.25 14.43 18.88
N TYR A 3 -32.10 14.96 19.37
CA TYR A 3 -32.05 15.72 20.64
C TYR A 3 -31.49 17.15 20.56
N TRP A 4 -31.47 17.76 19.37
CA TRP A 4 -30.99 19.15 19.20
C TRP A 4 -32.13 20.17 18.94
N TYR A 5 -33.40 19.79 19.12
CA TYR A 5 -34.56 20.57 18.61
C TYR A 5 -35.20 21.54 19.59
N GLU A 6 -34.69 21.70 20.82
CA GLU A 6 -35.32 22.64 21.76
C GLU A 6 -34.31 23.63 22.35
N MET A 7 -34.10 24.76 21.65
CA MET A 7 -33.61 25.98 22.24
C MET A 7 -34.35 27.20 21.65
N PRO A 8 -34.80 28.16 22.49
CA PRO A 8 -35.58 29.33 22.05
C PRO A 8 -34.71 30.30 21.25
N SER A 9 -35.33 30.88 20.21
CA SER A 9 -34.71 31.72 19.18
C SER A 9 -34.47 33.20 19.55
N ASP A 10 -34.60 33.61 20.81
CA ASP A 10 -34.75 35.06 21.13
C ASP A 10 -33.48 35.81 21.62
N HIS A 11 -32.30 35.21 21.61
CA HIS A 11 -31.10 35.87 22.14
C HIS A 11 -29.97 36.15 21.14
N LEU A 12 -30.29 36.37 19.86
CA LEU A 12 -29.29 36.71 18.81
C LEU A 12 -29.38 38.18 18.34
N ARG A 13 -29.47 39.11 19.28
CA ARG A 13 -29.16 40.53 19.02
C ARG A 13 -28.08 40.94 20.00
N THR A 14 -26.82 40.89 19.62
CA THR A 14 -25.71 41.49 20.32
C THR A 14 -24.86 42.32 19.37
N ASP A 15 -24.54 43.52 19.88
CA ASP A 15 -23.70 44.60 19.43
C ASP A 15 -22.34 44.12 18.87
N PRO A 16 -21.79 44.66 17.77
CA PRO A 16 -20.54 44.21 17.15
C PRO A 16 -19.26 44.47 17.93
N LEU A 17 -19.32 44.94 19.17
CA LEU A 17 -18.19 45.31 20.02
C LEU A 17 -17.98 44.40 21.23
N GLN A 18 -18.57 43.21 21.31
CA GLN A 18 -18.33 42.30 22.43
C GLN A 18 -17.29 41.21 22.10
N PRO A 19 -16.43 40.85 23.09
CA PRO A 19 -15.25 40.03 22.86
C PRO A 19 -15.61 38.58 22.50
N GLY A 20 -14.95 38.09 21.47
CA GLY A 20 -15.10 36.80 20.81
C GLY A 20 -15.12 35.54 21.68
N VAL A 21 -14.87 34.42 21.10
CA VAL A 21 -14.88 32.99 21.55
C VAL A 21 -15.09 32.73 23.06
N SER A 22 -14.55 33.59 23.96
CA SER A 22 -14.66 33.41 25.41
C SER A 22 -16.07 33.74 25.97
N ALA A 23 -16.86 34.58 25.29
CA ALA A 23 -18.21 34.91 25.74
C ALA A 23 -19.22 33.82 25.34
N ARG A 24 -19.12 33.29 24.12
CA ARG A 24 -20.04 32.23 23.63
C ARG A 24 -19.79 30.86 24.25
N VAL A 25 -18.55 30.53 24.64
CA VAL A 25 -18.25 29.29 25.39
C VAL A 25 -18.81 29.39 26.82
N ALA A 26 -18.95 30.60 27.37
CA ALA A 26 -19.56 30.85 28.68
C ALA A 26 -21.10 30.80 28.69
N GLU A 27 -21.76 30.93 27.54
CA GLU A 27 -23.21 30.93 27.39
C GLU A 27 -23.87 29.55 27.23
N PHE A 28 -23.11 28.45 27.36
CA PHE A 28 -23.72 27.13 27.44
C PHE A 28 -24.42 26.95 28.79
N PRO A 29 -25.74 27.00 28.89
CA PRO A 29 -26.44 26.81 30.14
C PRO A 29 -26.39 25.34 30.54
N GLY A 30 -25.84 25.07 31.70
CA GLY A 30 -25.82 23.73 32.26
C GLY A 30 -24.45 23.35 32.86
N LEU A 31 -24.35 22.16 33.40
CA LEU A 31 -23.17 21.57 34.05
C LEU A 31 -21.87 21.68 33.20
N ALA A 32 -21.98 21.83 31.88
CA ALA A 32 -20.84 21.98 30.95
C ALA A 32 -20.01 23.26 31.22
N GLY A 33 -20.63 24.38 31.59
CA GLY A 33 -19.93 25.65 31.85
C GLY A 33 -19.05 25.63 33.12
N LYS A 34 -19.33 24.76 34.07
CA LYS A 34 -18.57 24.66 35.34
C LYS A 34 -17.28 23.85 35.21
N PHE A 35 -17.13 23.01 34.20
CA PHE A 35 -15.98 22.12 33.98
C PHE A 35 -15.02 22.55 32.88
N ALA A 36 -15.40 23.53 32.04
CA ALA A 36 -14.50 24.00 30.97
C ALA A 36 -13.46 24.97 31.55
N PRO A 37 -12.15 24.76 31.33
CA PRO A 37 -11.09 25.66 31.83
C PRO A 37 -10.98 26.91 30.94
N VAL A 38 -12.11 27.64 30.77
CA VAL A 38 -12.24 28.82 29.91
C VAL A 38 -11.18 29.88 30.23
N GLY A 39 -10.87 30.06 31.54
CA GLY A 39 -9.80 30.96 31.96
C GLY A 39 -8.44 30.61 31.38
N LYS A 40 -8.03 29.35 31.44
CA LYS A 40 -6.72 28.89 30.93
C LYS A 40 -6.63 29.02 29.38
N VAL A 41 -7.72 28.73 28.65
CA VAL A 41 -7.74 28.92 27.20
C VAL A 41 -7.64 30.41 26.85
N ARG A 42 -8.32 31.29 27.62
CA ARG A 42 -8.21 32.74 27.43
C ARG A 42 -6.80 33.25 27.71
N ASP A 43 -6.16 32.76 28.77
CA ASP A 43 -4.81 33.15 29.12
C ASP A 43 -3.80 32.68 28.07
N LEU A 44 -3.97 31.45 27.52
CA LEU A 44 -3.18 30.96 26.39
C LEU A 44 -3.35 31.87 25.18
N TYR A 45 -4.58 32.21 24.80
CA TYR A 45 -4.87 33.10 23.68
C TYR A 45 -4.23 34.50 23.87
N ARG A 46 -4.31 35.09 25.07
CA ARG A 46 -3.63 36.35 25.37
C ARG A 46 -2.12 36.27 25.22
N ARG A 47 -1.47 35.21 25.71
CA ARG A 47 -0.02 35.01 25.54
C ARG A 47 0.37 34.93 24.07
N VAL A 48 -0.40 34.21 23.27
CA VAL A 48 -0.17 34.11 21.81
C VAL A 48 -0.34 35.47 21.13
N GLN A 49 -1.33 36.28 21.53
CA GLN A 49 -1.52 37.64 21.00
C GLN A 49 -0.40 38.63 21.37
N GLN A 50 0.22 38.45 22.53
CA GLN A 50 1.33 39.31 22.98
C GLN A 50 2.67 38.97 22.33
N SER A 51 2.75 37.93 21.51
CA SER A 51 3.93 37.63 20.71
C SER A 51 4.26 38.79 19.77
N PRO A 52 5.56 39.17 19.61
CA PRO A 52 5.98 40.30 18.75
C PRO A 52 5.57 40.15 17.28
N GLU A 53 5.34 38.94 16.84
CA GLU A 53 4.79 38.63 15.55
C GLU A 53 3.26 38.48 15.65
N SER A 54 2.52 38.97 14.65
CA SER A 54 1.07 38.80 14.55
C SER A 54 0.66 37.35 14.87
N PHE A 55 -0.52 37.17 15.49
CA PHE A 55 -1.04 35.85 15.83
C PHE A 55 -0.88 34.87 14.65
N ARG A 56 -0.20 33.79 14.90
CA ARG A 56 -0.03 32.67 13.94
C ARG A 56 -0.35 31.38 14.68
N LEU A 57 -0.90 30.41 13.96
CA LEU A 57 -1.11 29.08 14.53
C LEU A 57 0.20 28.40 14.94
N GLU A 58 1.32 28.74 14.30
CA GLU A 58 2.66 28.34 14.72
C GLU A 58 2.97 28.81 16.14
N ASN A 59 2.62 30.07 16.48
CA ASN A 59 2.88 30.63 17.82
C ASN A 59 2.02 29.91 18.88
N LEU A 60 0.78 29.54 18.53
CA LEU A 60 -0.08 28.73 19.39
C LEU A 60 0.55 27.37 19.71
N LEU A 61 1.03 26.65 18.67
CA LEU A 61 1.70 25.36 18.85
C LEU A 61 3.00 25.49 19.62
N ALA A 62 3.78 26.55 19.38
CA ALA A 62 5.01 26.84 20.09
C ALA A 62 4.76 27.13 21.59
N GLU A 63 3.77 27.97 21.93
CA GLU A 63 3.38 28.28 23.31
C GLU A 63 2.90 27.04 24.07
N MET A 64 2.17 26.16 23.39
CA MET A 64 1.77 24.86 23.92
C MET A 64 2.91 23.84 23.91
N ARG A 65 4.09 24.16 23.38
CA ARG A 65 5.21 23.21 23.20
C ARG A 65 4.81 21.96 22.42
N VAL A 66 3.80 22.05 21.58
CA VAL A 66 3.36 20.93 20.74
C VAL A 66 4.24 20.87 19.49
N ARG A 67 4.73 19.68 19.19
CA ARG A 67 5.51 19.41 17.98
C ARG A 67 4.74 18.48 17.06
N SER A 68 4.71 18.79 15.77
CA SER A 68 4.25 17.86 14.74
C SER A 68 5.45 17.14 14.13
N GLN A 69 5.39 15.82 14.09
CA GLN A 69 6.42 14.98 13.45
C GLN A 69 5.87 14.43 12.14
N VAL A 70 6.45 14.86 11.02
CA VAL A 70 6.09 14.42 9.67
C VAL A 70 7.36 13.97 8.98
N GLY A 71 7.36 12.76 8.39
CA GLY A 71 8.51 12.24 7.66
C GLY A 71 8.78 13.05 6.38
N GLU A 72 10.05 13.13 5.95
CA GLU A 72 10.41 13.85 4.71
C GLU A 72 9.68 13.27 3.48
N ALA A 73 9.59 11.95 3.38
CA ALA A 73 8.84 11.28 2.30
C ALA A 73 7.34 11.63 2.34
N ASP A 74 6.77 11.84 3.52
CA ASP A 74 5.37 12.25 3.68
C ASP A 74 5.16 13.72 3.28
N GLN A 75 6.09 14.61 3.66
CA GLN A 75 6.06 16.01 3.23
C GLN A 75 6.13 16.14 1.70
N ALA A 76 6.97 15.33 1.05
CA ALA A 76 7.10 15.30 -0.40
C ALA A 76 5.83 14.83 -1.14
N ARG A 77 4.89 14.18 -0.45
CA ARG A 77 3.60 13.77 -1.02
C ARG A 77 2.56 14.89 -1.09
N ILE A 78 2.79 16.01 -0.41
CA ILE A 78 1.87 17.16 -0.45
C ILE A 78 2.00 17.84 -1.81
N PRO A 79 0.92 17.88 -2.65
CA PRO A 79 1.00 18.50 -3.97
C PRO A 79 1.29 20.00 -3.88
N ALA A 80 2.32 20.47 -4.58
CA ALA A 80 2.71 21.87 -4.57
C ALA A 80 1.73 22.79 -5.32
N THR A 81 0.98 22.26 -6.28
CA THR A 81 0.04 23.00 -7.13
C THR A 81 -1.20 22.18 -7.47
N GLY A 82 -2.21 22.83 -8.03
CA GLY A 82 -3.46 22.21 -8.46
C GLY A 82 -4.49 22.04 -7.35
N PRO A 83 -5.75 21.72 -7.71
CA PRO A 83 -6.84 21.58 -6.75
C PRO A 83 -6.70 20.30 -5.94
N VAL A 84 -6.71 20.42 -4.61
CA VAL A 84 -6.55 19.30 -3.68
C VAL A 84 -7.61 19.37 -2.58
N VAL A 85 -8.26 18.25 -2.31
CA VAL A 85 -9.09 18.05 -1.11
C VAL A 85 -8.33 17.16 -0.15
N VAL A 86 -7.87 17.72 0.96
CA VAL A 86 -7.24 16.98 2.05
C VAL A 86 -8.33 16.42 2.95
N VAL A 87 -8.27 15.11 3.21
CA VAL A 87 -9.17 14.42 4.15
C VAL A 87 -8.36 13.82 5.29
N ALA A 88 -8.76 14.10 6.53
CA ALA A 88 -8.03 13.65 7.71
C ALA A 88 -8.97 13.04 8.75
N ASN A 89 -8.43 12.11 9.59
CA ASN A 89 -9.06 11.70 10.84
C ASN A 89 -8.95 12.82 11.89
N HIS A 90 -9.78 12.78 12.92
CA HIS A 90 -9.94 13.90 13.87
C HIS A 90 -9.77 13.48 15.35
N PRO A 91 -8.58 12.99 15.77
CA PRO A 91 -8.41 12.43 17.11
C PRO A 91 -8.33 13.43 18.27
N TYR A 92 -7.88 14.68 18.03
CA TYR A 92 -7.63 15.67 19.08
C TYR A 92 -8.53 16.91 19.03
N GLY A 93 -9.28 17.10 17.95
CA GLY A 93 -10.16 18.27 17.78
C GLY A 93 -9.41 19.50 17.30
N MET A 94 -9.49 20.63 18.02
CA MET A 94 -8.87 21.90 17.57
C MET A 94 -7.38 21.78 17.26
N LEU A 95 -6.67 20.89 17.94
CA LEU A 95 -5.25 20.70 17.73
C LEU A 95 -4.94 20.13 16.35
N ASP A 96 -5.75 19.19 15.86
CA ASP A 96 -5.59 18.64 14.51
C ASP A 96 -5.72 19.73 13.44
N GLY A 97 -6.72 20.60 13.61
CA GLY A 97 -6.94 21.74 12.71
C GLY A 97 -5.75 22.70 12.69
N ALA A 98 -5.18 23.01 13.86
CA ALA A 98 -4.02 23.88 13.99
C ALA A 98 -2.77 23.25 13.33
N ILE A 99 -2.46 21.99 13.65
CA ILE A 99 -1.32 21.27 13.07
C ILE A 99 -1.50 21.13 11.55
N LEU A 100 -2.69 20.74 11.08
CA LEU A 100 -2.97 20.58 9.66
C LEU A 100 -2.77 21.88 8.89
N THR A 101 -3.30 22.99 9.41
CA THR A 101 -3.14 24.32 8.79
C THR A 101 -1.66 24.69 8.68
N VAL A 102 -0.90 24.55 9.77
CA VAL A 102 0.54 24.84 9.78
C VAL A 102 1.32 23.96 8.81
N LEU A 103 1.03 22.66 8.81
CA LEU A 103 1.69 21.71 7.90
C LEU A 103 1.47 22.08 6.43
N LEU A 104 0.21 22.35 6.06
CA LEU A 104 -0.15 22.60 4.67
C LEU A 104 0.27 24.00 4.20
N THR A 105 0.18 25.02 5.06
CA THR A 105 0.61 26.40 4.72
C THR A 105 2.13 26.53 4.55
N ARG A 106 2.91 25.65 5.15
CA ARG A 106 4.36 25.54 4.89
C ARG A 106 4.67 24.98 3.50
N ALA A 107 3.80 24.12 2.98
CA ALA A 107 3.97 23.54 1.65
C ALA A 107 3.46 24.46 0.53
N ARG A 108 2.36 25.21 0.77
CA ARG A 108 1.77 26.13 -0.21
C ARG A 108 0.88 27.21 0.46
N SER A 109 0.80 28.38 -0.15
CA SER A 109 0.11 29.55 0.42
C SER A 109 -1.41 29.54 0.24
N ASP A 110 -1.96 28.80 -0.72
CA ASP A 110 -3.36 28.74 -1.11
C ASP A 110 -4.11 27.60 -0.40
N VAL A 111 -4.07 27.60 0.93
CA VAL A 111 -4.72 26.59 1.78
C VAL A 111 -5.90 27.20 2.52
N LYS A 112 -7.04 26.48 2.46
CA LYS A 112 -8.21 26.71 3.30
C LYS A 112 -8.56 25.46 4.09
N VAL A 113 -9.06 25.64 5.32
CA VAL A 113 -9.56 24.55 6.16
C VAL A 113 -11.05 24.72 6.39
N LEU A 114 -11.82 23.68 6.13
CA LEU A 114 -13.25 23.66 6.46
C LEU A 114 -13.41 23.38 7.95
N THR A 115 -13.98 24.33 8.69
CA THR A 115 -14.07 24.27 10.15
C THR A 115 -15.39 24.79 10.68
N ASN A 116 -15.65 24.51 11.97
CA ASN A 116 -16.87 24.91 12.64
C ASN A 116 -16.93 26.44 12.79
N PHE A 117 -18.11 27.04 12.53
CA PHE A 117 -18.34 28.47 12.64
C PHE A 117 -18.10 29.05 14.03
N LEU A 118 -18.09 28.25 15.09
CA LEU A 118 -17.73 28.69 16.44
C LEU A 118 -16.31 29.29 16.53
N LEU A 119 -15.47 29.01 15.55
CA LEU A 119 -14.14 29.61 15.42
C LEU A 119 -14.12 30.87 14.54
N ALA A 120 -15.25 31.29 14.01
CA ALA A 120 -15.35 32.46 13.11
C ALA A 120 -15.05 33.79 13.83
N ASP A 121 -15.21 33.83 15.16
CA ASP A 121 -14.91 35.02 15.98
C ASP A 121 -13.39 35.21 16.23
N VAL A 122 -12.53 34.27 15.76
CA VAL A 122 -11.07 34.40 15.80
C VAL A 122 -10.60 35.06 14.49
N PRO A 123 -10.26 36.36 14.47
CA PRO A 123 -9.99 37.10 13.21
C PRO A 123 -8.87 36.48 12.38
N GLU A 124 -7.88 35.90 13.06
CA GLU A 124 -6.70 35.32 12.45
C GLU A 124 -6.99 34.04 11.65
N LEU A 125 -8.07 33.34 12.00
CA LEU A 125 -8.50 32.13 11.29
C LEU A 125 -9.31 32.45 10.02
N GLN A 126 -9.89 33.63 9.91
CA GLN A 126 -10.74 34.02 8.76
C GLN A 126 -9.98 33.90 7.42
N LYS A 127 -8.68 34.19 7.43
CA LYS A 127 -7.83 34.06 6.23
C LYS A 127 -7.68 32.62 5.75
N HIS A 128 -7.64 31.66 6.66
CA HIS A 128 -7.33 30.25 6.38
C HIS A 128 -8.52 29.31 6.48
N CYS A 129 -9.72 29.80 6.86
CA CYS A 129 -10.86 28.94 7.11
C CYS A 129 -12.05 29.27 6.19
N ILE A 130 -12.83 28.23 5.90
CA ILE A 130 -14.21 28.32 5.41
C ILE A 130 -15.07 27.73 6.52
N PHE A 131 -16.01 28.53 7.03
CA PHE A 131 -16.81 28.18 8.21
C PHE A 131 -18.10 27.47 7.82
N VAL A 132 -18.38 26.35 8.48
CA VAL A 132 -19.61 25.57 8.37
C VAL A 132 -20.35 25.54 9.69
N ASP A 133 -21.66 25.51 9.64
CA ASP A 133 -22.52 25.39 10.80
C ASP A 133 -22.91 23.90 10.98
N PRO A 134 -22.47 23.24 12.06
CA PRO A 134 -22.79 21.84 12.33
C PRO A 134 -24.24 21.64 12.83
N PHE A 135 -24.95 22.72 13.18
CA PHE A 135 -26.30 22.64 13.68
C PHE A 135 -27.28 22.57 12.50
N GLN A 136 -28.14 21.57 12.49
CA GLN A 136 -29.10 21.31 11.40
C GLN A 136 -30.36 22.17 11.54
N THR A 137 -30.21 23.48 11.43
CA THR A 137 -31.31 24.44 11.38
C THR A 137 -31.53 24.96 9.95
N ASP A 138 -32.68 25.58 9.65
CA ASP A 138 -32.91 26.19 8.33
C ASP A 138 -31.87 27.25 7.99
N ARG A 139 -31.40 28.02 8.98
CA ARG A 139 -30.30 28.99 8.83
C ARG A 139 -28.96 28.34 8.56
N SER A 140 -28.68 27.19 9.20
CA SER A 140 -27.46 26.45 8.94
C SER A 140 -27.42 25.85 7.54
N ALA A 141 -28.56 25.45 6.98
CA ALA A 141 -28.64 24.96 5.60
C ALA A 141 -28.25 26.02 4.56
N GLU A 142 -28.60 27.30 4.77
CA GLU A 142 -28.18 28.39 3.87
C GLU A 142 -26.70 28.74 4.06
N SER A 143 -26.24 28.83 5.31
CA SER A 143 -24.82 29.07 5.65
C SER A 143 -23.92 27.97 5.03
N ASN A 144 -24.31 26.73 5.18
CA ASN A 144 -23.55 25.58 4.64
C ASN A 144 -23.56 25.54 3.11
N ARG A 145 -24.67 25.98 2.45
CA ARG A 145 -24.68 26.14 0.99
C ARG A 145 -23.71 27.24 0.52
N ARG A 146 -23.57 28.34 1.30
CA ARG A 146 -22.58 29.40 1.01
C ARG A 146 -21.16 28.87 1.19
N ALA A 147 -20.88 28.20 2.30
CA ALA A 147 -19.57 27.57 2.56
C ALA A 147 -19.18 26.58 1.45
N LEU A 148 -20.13 25.74 1.00
CA LEU A 148 -19.90 24.79 -0.09
C LEU A 148 -19.60 25.50 -1.41
N ARG A 149 -20.29 26.62 -1.73
CA ARG A 149 -19.98 27.42 -2.93
C ARG A 149 -18.60 28.05 -2.85
N GLN A 150 -18.18 28.54 -1.68
CA GLN A 150 -16.83 29.06 -1.47
C GLN A 150 -15.77 27.96 -1.63
N ALA A 151 -16.01 26.77 -1.08
CA ALA A 151 -15.12 25.62 -1.23
C ALA A 151 -14.97 25.19 -2.70
N LEU A 152 -16.06 25.13 -3.44
CA LEU A 152 -16.06 24.82 -4.87
C LEU A 152 -15.28 25.86 -5.68
N ALA A 153 -15.56 27.15 -5.46
CA ALA A 153 -14.85 28.25 -6.14
C ALA A 153 -13.33 28.21 -5.83
N TRP A 154 -12.97 27.94 -4.56
CA TRP A 154 -11.59 27.84 -4.15
C TRP A 154 -10.84 26.69 -4.87
N LEU A 155 -11.45 25.51 -4.92
CA LEU A 155 -10.89 24.37 -5.63
C LEU A 155 -10.81 24.59 -7.15
N GLN A 156 -11.82 25.27 -7.75
CA GLN A 156 -11.80 25.61 -9.19
C GLN A 156 -10.68 26.59 -9.55
N GLN A 157 -10.23 27.42 -8.60
CA GLN A 157 -9.06 28.29 -8.74
C GLN A 157 -7.73 27.58 -8.53
N GLY A 158 -7.76 26.27 -8.29
CA GLY A 158 -6.55 25.46 -8.06
C GLY A 158 -6.11 25.38 -6.58
N GLY A 159 -6.90 25.92 -5.65
CA GLY A 159 -6.56 25.96 -4.23
C GLY A 159 -6.65 24.61 -3.54
N MET A 160 -6.04 24.52 -2.34
CA MET A 160 -6.12 23.36 -1.45
C MET A 160 -7.17 23.58 -0.37
N LEU A 161 -8.05 22.59 -0.18
CA LEU A 161 -9.08 22.59 0.85
C LEU A 161 -8.88 21.39 1.78
N ALA A 162 -8.68 21.64 3.07
CA ALA A 162 -8.58 20.58 4.08
C ALA A 162 -9.88 20.46 4.88
N MET A 163 -10.24 19.22 5.24
CA MET A 163 -11.45 18.95 6.02
C MET A 163 -11.32 17.66 6.85
N PHE A 164 -12.15 17.60 7.88
CA PHE A 164 -12.38 16.43 8.72
C PHE A 164 -13.78 15.88 8.45
N PRO A 165 -13.94 14.87 7.57
CA PRO A 165 -15.25 14.47 7.07
C PRO A 165 -16.15 13.80 8.12
N SER A 166 -15.64 13.52 9.30
CA SER A 166 -16.40 12.96 10.42
C SER A 166 -17.27 14.00 11.12
N ASP A 167 -16.99 15.30 10.95
CA ASP A 167 -17.61 16.43 11.67
C ASP A 167 -17.46 16.36 13.21
N GLU A 168 -16.98 15.25 13.75
CA GLU A 168 -16.80 15.00 15.17
C GLU A 168 -15.40 14.41 15.47
N VAL A 169 -14.92 14.65 16.68
CA VAL A 169 -13.66 14.08 17.18
C VAL A 169 -13.78 12.58 17.38
N SER A 170 -12.71 11.84 17.07
CA SER A 170 -12.62 10.39 17.27
C SER A 170 -12.90 9.99 18.72
N TYR A 171 -13.67 8.94 18.91
CA TYR A 171 -13.99 8.40 20.21
C TYR A 171 -14.15 6.87 20.16
N TRP A 172 -14.23 6.26 21.35
CA TRP A 172 -14.40 4.82 21.48
C TRP A 172 -15.74 4.36 20.89
N GLN A 173 -15.70 3.49 19.89
CA GLN A 173 -16.87 3.00 19.21
C GLN A 173 -17.06 1.49 19.39
N MET A 174 -18.29 1.11 19.76
CA MET A 174 -18.74 -0.29 19.77
C MET A 174 -19.51 -0.59 18.48
N PRO A 175 -19.43 -1.79 17.88
CA PRO A 175 -18.73 -2.99 18.35
C PRO A 175 -17.26 -3.07 17.92
N ALA A 176 -16.72 -2.01 17.29
CA ALA A 176 -15.35 -1.99 16.77
C ALA A 176 -14.28 -2.08 17.88
N ALA A 177 -14.66 -1.79 19.13
CA ALA A 177 -13.78 -1.72 20.29
C ALA A 177 -12.51 -0.88 20.02
N GLN A 178 -12.69 0.30 19.39
CA GLN A 178 -11.59 1.18 18.99
C GLN A 178 -11.97 2.65 19.04
N ILE A 179 -10.93 3.47 19.20
CA ILE A 179 -11.02 4.92 19.04
C ILE A 179 -10.86 5.24 17.55
N VAL A 180 -11.95 5.62 16.91
CA VAL A 180 -12.01 5.99 15.49
C VAL A 180 -13.04 7.10 15.30
N ASP A 181 -12.96 7.79 14.18
CA ASP A 181 -14.00 8.76 13.78
C ASP A 181 -15.37 8.07 13.65
N PRO A 182 -16.45 8.81 13.89
CA PRO A 182 -17.77 8.39 13.46
C PRO A 182 -17.85 8.23 11.92
N THR A 183 -19.04 7.95 11.43
CA THR A 183 -19.25 7.81 9.97
C THR A 183 -18.89 9.12 9.26
N TRP A 184 -18.05 9.03 8.24
CA TRP A 184 -17.72 10.18 7.40
C TRP A 184 -18.88 10.58 6.52
N ASN A 185 -19.08 11.88 6.33
CA ASN A 185 -20.03 12.44 5.37
C ASN A 185 -19.43 12.44 3.95
N ASP A 186 -20.27 12.59 2.94
CA ASP A 186 -19.89 12.52 1.54
C ASP A 186 -19.47 13.87 0.91
N ALA A 187 -19.29 14.92 1.71
CA ALA A 187 -18.97 16.26 1.21
C ALA A 187 -17.63 16.27 0.43
N ALA A 188 -16.62 15.55 0.92
CA ALA A 188 -15.33 15.42 0.23
C ALA A 188 -15.51 14.79 -1.16
N VAL A 189 -16.25 13.69 -1.26
CA VAL A 189 -16.50 13.00 -2.54
C VAL A 189 -17.24 13.90 -3.53
N ARG A 190 -18.25 14.62 -3.07
CA ARG A 190 -19.01 15.58 -3.92
C ARG A 190 -18.13 16.71 -4.44
N LEU A 191 -17.22 17.24 -3.61
CA LEU A 191 -16.25 18.24 -4.03
C LEU A 191 -15.29 17.69 -5.09
N LEU A 192 -14.71 16.51 -4.84
CA LEU A 192 -13.79 15.84 -5.76
C LEU A 192 -14.42 15.59 -7.13
N ARG A 193 -15.65 15.07 -7.16
CA ARG A 193 -16.37 14.78 -8.42
C ARG A 193 -16.68 16.03 -9.23
N ARG A 194 -17.03 17.15 -8.56
CA ARG A 194 -17.40 18.40 -9.22
C ARG A 194 -16.21 19.21 -9.71
N THR A 195 -15.08 19.13 -9.02
CA THR A 195 -13.90 19.96 -9.33
C THR A 195 -12.80 19.22 -10.07
N GLY A 196 -12.81 17.88 -10.06
CA GLY A 196 -11.69 17.11 -10.57
C GLY A 196 -10.45 17.19 -9.68
N ALA A 197 -10.58 17.69 -8.45
CA ALA A 197 -9.49 17.79 -7.50
C ALA A 197 -8.94 16.42 -7.10
N THR A 198 -7.68 16.38 -6.68
CA THR A 198 -7.04 15.20 -6.12
C THR A 198 -7.34 15.09 -4.63
N ALA A 199 -7.62 13.90 -4.11
CA ALA A 199 -7.76 13.68 -2.67
C ALA A 199 -6.40 13.36 -2.04
N LEU A 200 -6.09 13.96 -0.88
CA LEU A 200 -4.89 13.69 -0.11
C LEU A 200 -5.27 13.17 1.27
N PRO A 201 -5.08 11.87 1.58
CA PRO A 201 -5.35 11.32 2.89
C PRO A 201 -4.24 11.68 3.88
N ILE A 202 -4.62 12.20 5.05
CA ILE A 202 -3.71 12.50 6.16
C ILE A 202 -4.21 11.81 7.43
N TYR A 203 -3.30 11.20 8.19
CA TYR A 203 -3.61 10.49 9.42
C TYR A 203 -2.83 11.08 10.60
N PHE A 204 -3.56 11.50 11.63
CA PHE A 204 -3.03 11.90 12.93
C PHE A 204 -2.94 10.69 13.85
N CYS A 205 -1.76 10.39 14.35
CA CYS A 205 -1.53 9.29 15.29
C CYS A 205 -1.87 9.71 16.70
N GLY A 206 -2.61 8.86 17.42
CA GLY A 206 -2.98 9.05 18.81
C GLY A 206 -4.46 9.37 19.02
N HIS A 207 -4.79 9.81 20.22
CA HIS A 207 -6.17 10.08 20.64
C HIS A 207 -6.21 10.89 21.93
N ASN A 208 -7.37 11.47 22.24
CA ASN A 208 -7.68 12.12 23.51
C ASN A 208 -7.68 11.13 24.68
N GLY A 209 -7.53 11.66 25.89
CA GLY A 209 -7.34 10.90 27.12
C GLY A 209 -8.47 9.92 27.45
N VAL A 210 -8.18 8.97 28.34
CA VAL A 210 -9.15 7.93 28.78
C VAL A 210 -10.43 8.54 29.35
N ARG A 211 -10.33 9.66 30.08
CA ARG A 211 -11.50 10.38 30.62
C ARG A 211 -12.44 10.86 29.52
N PHE A 212 -11.90 11.41 28.44
CA PHE A 212 -12.67 11.82 27.28
C PHE A 212 -13.41 10.64 26.64
N GLN A 213 -12.73 9.50 26.54
CA GLN A 213 -13.32 8.29 25.97
C GLN A 213 -14.45 7.74 26.83
N LEU A 214 -14.26 7.65 28.15
CA LEU A 214 -15.28 7.15 29.09
C LEU A 214 -16.50 8.06 29.16
N MET A 215 -16.28 9.39 29.29
CA MET A 215 -17.39 10.36 29.35
C MET A 215 -18.13 10.45 28.02
N GLY A 216 -17.43 10.26 26.90
CA GLY A 216 -18.03 10.19 25.56
C GLY A 216 -18.98 9.01 25.36
N MET A 217 -18.76 7.91 26.07
CA MET A 217 -19.68 6.76 26.06
C MET A 217 -20.98 7.04 26.83
N LEU A 218 -20.92 7.90 27.87
CA LEU A 218 -22.07 8.23 28.68
C LEU A 218 -23.00 9.22 27.97
N HIS A 219 -22.44 10.31 27.42
CA HIS A 219 -23.25 11.32 26.72
C HIS A 219 -22.42 12.21 25.78
N PRO A 220 -22.85 12.47 24.51
CA PRO A 220 -22.13 13.32 23.56
C PRO A 220 -21.81 14.74 24.07
N LYS A 221 -22.74 15.39 24.81
CA LYS A 221 -22.53 16.74 25.37
C LYS A 221 -21.39 16.80 26.39
N LEU A 222 -21.19 15.73 27.17
CA LEU A 222 -20.06 15.64 28.12
C LEU A 222 -18.73 15.58 27.38
N ARG A 223 -18.67 14.85 26.26
CA ARG A 223 -17.50 14.80 25.37
C ARG A 223 -17.14 16.19 24.85
N THR A 224 -18.11 16.93 24.32
CA THR A 224 -17.90 18.30 23.80
C THR A 224 -17.37 19.25 24.88
N SER A 225 -17.89 19.15 26.13
CA SER A 225 -17.44 20.00 27.22
C SER A 225 -15.99 19.73 27.66
N LEU A 226 -15.48 18.53 27.42
CA LEU A 226 -14.09 18.16 27.76
C LEU A 226 -13.07 18.57 26.69
N LEU A 227 -13.50 18.96 25.46
CA LEU A 227 -12.57 19.27 24.36
C LEU A 227 -11.56 20.36 24.72
N ALA A 228 -11.98 21.41 25.44
CA ALA A 228 -11.09 22.49 25.87
C ALA A 228 -10.04 21.99 26.89
N GLN A 229 -10.45 21.09 27.78
CA GLN A 229 -9.52 20.47 28.75
C GLN A 229 -8.54 19.52 28.06
N GLU A 230 -9.02 18.67 27.16
CA GLU A 230 -8.19 17.77 26.38
C GLU A 230 -7.19 18.54 25.51
N PHE A 231 -7.61 19.66 24.90
CA PHE A 231 -6.70 20.53 24.14
C PHE A 231 -5.53 21.03 24.99
N LEU A 232 -5.80 21.53 26.21
CA LEU A 232 -4.74 21.98 27.12
C LEU A 232 -3.84 20.83 27.61
N GLN A 233 -4.38 19.60 27.73
CA GLN A 233 -3.61 18.43 28.13
C GLN A 233 -2.64 17.92 27.05
N GLN A 234 -2.73 18.46 25.83
CA GLN A 234 -1.77 18.12 24.76
C GLN A 234 -0.47 18.94 24.88
N GLU A 235 -0.34 19.87 25.83
CA GLU A 235 0.88 20.63 26.07
C GLU A 235 2.11 19.72 26.18
N GLY A 236 3.19 20.07 25.47
CA GLY A 236 4.46 19.34 25.46
C GLY A 236 4.48 18.04 24.65
N LYS A 237 3.39 17.67 24.01
CA LYS A 237 3.31 16.42 23.21
C LYS A 237 3.87 16.57 21.81
N THR A 238 4.35 15.44 21.29
CA THR A 238 4.68 15.29 19.87
C THR A 238 3.57 14.49 19.20
N VAL A 239 2.97 15.05 18.14
CA VAL A 239 1.93 14.42 17.34
C VAL A 239 2.55 13.95 16.02
N GLU A 240 2.56 12.64 15.79
CA GLU A 240 2.99 12.06 14.53
C GLU A 240 1.87 12.22 13.50
N VAL A 241 2.19 12.77 12.32
CA VAL A 241 1.27 12.96 11.20
C VAL A 241 1.81 12.22 9.99
N ARG A 242 0.98 11.42 9.36
CA ARG A 242 1.30 10.60 8.19
C ARG A 242 0.52 11.07 6.98
N VAL A 243 1.20 11.25 5.86
CA VAL A 243 0.60 11.66 4.59
C VAL A 243 0.61 10.49 3.62
N GLY A 244 -0.54 10.16 3.06
CA GLY A 244 -0.66 9.09 2.06
C GLY A 244 -0.44 9.58 0.64
N SER A 245 -0.42 8.65 -0.29
CA SER A 245 -0.36 8.96 -1.72
C SER A 245 -1.65 9.63 -2.19
N ALA A 246 -1.51 10.62 -3.05
CA ALA A 246 -2.63 11.34 -3.64
C ALA A 246 -3.53 10.40 -4.46
N ILE A 247 -4.84 10.56 -4.32
CA ILE A 247 -5.87 9.77 -5.01
C ILE A 247 -6.45 10.64 -6.11
N THR A 248 -6.35 10.20 -7.35
CA THR A 248 -6.85 10.97 -8.50
C THR A 248 -8.37 11.07 -8.50
N ALA A 249 -8.89 12.15 -9.10
CA ALA A 249 -10.33 12.32 -9.28
C ALA A 249 -10.97 11.15 -10.05
N ASP A 250 -10.25 10.58 -11.02
CA ASP A 250 -10.76 9.48 -11.82
C ASP A 250 -10.89 8.17 -11.02
N ALA A 251 -9.97 7.91 -10.08
CA ALA A 251 -10.11 6.80 -9.15
C ALA A 251 -11.37 6.95 -8.27
N VAL A 252 -11.68 8.18 -7.80
CA VAL A 252 -12.90 8.46 -7.03
C VAL A 252 -14.15 8.38 -7.89
N LYS A 253 -14.13 8.92 -9.12
CA LYS A 253 -15.26 8.87 -10.08
C LYS A 253 -15.60 7.44 -10.49
N ALA A 254 -14.61 6.58 -10.52
CA ALA A 254 -14.75 5.19 -10.87
C ALA A 254 -15.59 4.38 -9.87
N ILE A 255 -15.72 4.84 -8.63
CA ILE A 255 -16.63 4.30 -7.61
C ILE A 255 -17.96 5.03 -7.77
N ARG A 256 -19.02 4.35 -8.23
CA ARG A 256 -20.29 5.03 -8.58
C ARG A 256 -21.02 5.62 -7.38
N ASP A 257 -21.06 4.91 -6.28
CA ASP A 257 -21.78 5.31 -5.06
C ASP A 257 -20.93 6.24 -4.20
N ASP A 258 -21.52 7.38 -3.77
CA ASP A 258 -20.81 8.40 -2.97
C ASP A 258 -20.40 7.88 -1.59
N ARG A 259 -21.22 7.02 -0.98
CA ARG A 259 -20.91 6.41 0.31
C ARG A 259 -19.77 5.44 0.21
N GLU A 260 -19.74 4.61 -0.84
CA GLU A 260 -18.62 3.69 -1.09
C GLU A 260 -17.33 4.46 -1.37
N ALA A 261 -17.39 5.55 -2.12
CA ALA A 261 -16.25 6.43 -2.36
C ALA A 261 -15.75 7.09 -1.06
N THR A 262 -16.68 7.48 -0.17
CA THR A 262 -16.33 8.02 1.15
C THR A 262 -15.68 6.95 2.05
N GLU A 263 -16.21 5.72 2.05
CA GLU A 263 -15.60 4.59 2.77
C GLU A 263 -14.20 4.27 2.23
N TYR A 264 -13.97 4.44 0.92
CA TYR A 264 -12.65 4.30 0.32
C TYR A 264 -11.66 5.37 0.79
N LEU A 265 -12.05 6.64 0.78
CA LEU A 265 -11.20 7.73 1.29
C LEU A 265 -10.87 7.52 2.77
N ARG A 266 -11.86 7.11 3.57
CA ARG A 266 -11.67 6.78 4.98
C ARG A 266 -10.71 5.61 5.15
N TRP A 267 -10.88 4.53 4.40
CA TRP A 267 -9.98 3.38 4.42
C TRP A 267 -8.55 3.77 4.08
N ARG A 268 -8.33 4.57 3.02
CA ARG A 268 -7.00 5.06 2.64
C ARG A 268 -6.36 5.89 3.76
N THR A 269 -7.14 6.72 4.46
CA THR A 269 -6.66 7.51 5.60
C THR A 269 -6.27 6.60 6.78
N TYR A 270 -7.14 5.68 7.18
CA TYR A 270 -6.88 4.78 8.31
C TYR A 270 -5.83 3.70 8.03
N LEU A 271 -5.58 3.39 6.76
CA LEU A 271 -4.51 2.49 6.35
C LEU A 271 -3.14 3.02 6.80
N LEU A 272 -2.95 4.32 6.82
CA LEU A 272 -1.72 4.97 7.31
C LEU A 272 -1.43 4.64 8.78
N ALA A 273 -2.44 4.32 9.59
CA ALA A 273 -2.25 3.86 10.97
C ALA A 273 -1.45 2.54 11.04
N ARG A 274 -1.52 1.72 9.99
CA ARG A 274 -0.85 0.41 9.95
C ARG A 274 0.62 0.48 9.52
N ARG A 275 1.11 1.65 9.15
CA ARG A 275 2.54 1.86 8.85
C ARG A 275 3.38 1.50 10.07
N SER A 276 4.33 0.61 9.93
CA SER A 276 5.22 0.20 11.00
C SER A 276 6.04 1.40 11.51
N LYS A 277 6.20 1.51 12.83
CA LYS A 277 7.14 2.49 13.38
C LYS A 277 8.57 2.04 13.08
N PRO A 278 9.51 2.95 12.80
CA PRO A 278 10.92 2.60 12.59
C PRO A 278 11.50 1.76 13.73
N GLU A 279 11.12 2.05 14.99
CA GLU A 279 11.54 1.28 16.17
C GLU A 279 11.02 -0.17 16.18
N ALA A 280 9.81 -0.43 15.65
CA ALA A 280 9.26 -1.77 15.55
C ALA A 280 10.01 -2.64 14.53
N VAL A 281 10.60 -2.03 13.50
CA VAL A 281 11.47 -2.71 12.52
C VAL A 281 12.73 -3.24 13.22
N TRP A 282 13.31 -2.48 14.17
CA TRP A 282 14.45 -2.94 14.98
C TRP A 282 14.08 -4.12 15.88
N HIS A 283 12.91 -4.11 16.52
CA HIS A 283 12.45 -5.22 17.35
C HIS A 283 12.11 -6.47 16.52
N THR A 284 11.58 -6.31 15.33
CA THR A 284 11.34 -7.43 14.40
C THR A 284 12.67 -7.96 13.87
N ALA A 285 13.61 -7.09 13.51
CA ALA A 285 14.96 -7.47 13.13
C ALA A 285 15.73 -8.14 14.30
N LEU A 286 15.50 -7.70 15.54
CA LEU A 286 16.08 -8.32 16.73
C LEU A 286 15.45 -9.69 17.04
N ARG A 287 14.13 -9.84 16.89
CA ARG A 287 13.44 -11.14 17.03
C ARG A 287 13.81 -12.11 15.91
N SER A 288 13.97 -11.63 14.68
CA SER A 288 14.52 -12.44 13.59
C SER A 288 15.98 -12.82 13.86
N ARG A 289 16.77 -11.93 14.49
CA ARG A 289 18.13 -12.24 14.96
C ARG A 289 18.19 -13.27 16.09
N LEU A 290 17.21 -13.35 16.97
CA LEU A 290 17.13 -14.36 18.03
C LEU A 290 16.61 -15.73 17.54
N ALA A 291 16.03 -15.80 16.34
CA ALA A 291 15.66 -17.03 15.64
C ALA A 291 16.79 -17.55 14.71
N PHE A 292 18.05 -17.19 14.95
CA PHE A 292 19.18 -17.59 14.11
C PHE A 292 19.32 -19.12 14.06
N LYS A 293 18.92 -19.70 12.93
CA LYS A 293 19.68 -20.82 12.38
C LYS A 293 21.10 -20.30 12.15
N VAL A 294 22.10 -21.02 12.68
CA VAL A 294 23.51 -20.76 12.36
C VAL A 294 23.62 -20.70 10.83
N GLN A 295 23.89 -19.52 10.31
CA GLN A 295 24.06 -19.36 8.86
C GLN A 295 25.49 -19.76 8.51
N GLU A 296 25.63 -20.70 7.57
CA GLU A 296 26.91 -21.00 6.98
C GLU A 296 27.48 -19.76 6.26
N PRO A 297 28.81 -19.56 6.27
CA PRO A 297 29.43 -18.58 5.38
C PRO A 297 29.04 -18.86 3.93
N VAL A 298 28.71 -17.83 3.16
CA VAL A 298 28.47 -18.00 1.73
C VAL A 298 29.75 -18.47 1.07
N ALA A 299 29.65 -19.47 0.17
CA ALA A 299 30.78 -20.02 -0.54
C ALA A 299 31.57 -18.95 -1.31
N ALA A 300 32.86 -19.19 -1.51
CA ALA A 300 33.68 -18.34 -2.39
C ALA A 300 33.13 -18.35 -3.83
N PRO A 301 33.29 -17.25 -4.57
CA PRO A 301 32.88 -17.15 -5.98
C PRO A 301 33.66 -18.16 -6.83
N VAL A 302 33.00 -18.70 -7.85
CA VAL A 302 33.67 -19.54 -8.86
C VAL A 302 34.52 -18.62 -9.75
N PRO A 303 35.76 -19.00 -10.09
CA PRO A 303 36.60 -18.21 -10.97
C PRO A 303 35.95 -17.90 -12.32
N ALA A 304 36.05 -16.64 -12.74
CA ALA A 304 35.36 -16.13 -13.95
C ALA A 304 35.79 -16.92 -15.21
N ASP A 305 37.02 -17.36 -15.29
CA ASP A 305 37.53 -18.14 -16.43
C ASP A 305 36.81 -19.49 -16.55
N LEU A 306 36.59 -20.20 -15.45
CA LEU A 306 35.81 -21.45 -15.46
C LEU A 306 34.38 -21.28 -15.90
N LEU A 307 33.75 -20.16 -15.49
CA LEU A 307 32.38 -19.81 -15.91
C LEU A 307 32.34 -19.49 -17.41
N ALA A 308 33.28 -18.68 -17.89
CA ALA A 308 33.36 -18.32 -19.30
C ALA A 308 33.65 -19.53 -20.22
N ASP A 309 34.51 -20.44 -19.78
CA ASP A 309 34.81 -21.69 -20.49
C ASP A 309 33.57 -22.60 -20.60
N GLU A 310 32.72 -22.67 -19.58
CA GLU A 310 31.43 -23.38 -19.67
C GLU A 310 30.47 -22.69 -20.66
N VAL A 311 30.32 -21.36 -20.60
CA VAL A 311 29.51 -20.61 -21.55
C VAL A 311 30.00 -20.81 -22.98
N ALA A 312 31.30 -20.77 -23.22
CA ALA A 312 31.89 -20.95 -24.55
C ALA A 312 31.70 -22.38 -25.14
N ARG A 313 31.47 -23.38 -24.29
CA ARG A 313 31.16 -24.75 -24.75
C ARG A 313 29.71 -25.01 -25.05
N LEU A 314 28.81 -24.12 -24.63
CA LEU A 314 27.39 -24.24 -24.94
C LEU A 314 27.17 -24.09 -26.45
N PRO A 315 26.38 -24.99 -27.08
CA PRO A 315 25.97 -24.85 -28.47
C PRO A 315 25.30 -23.49 -28.77
N GLU A 316 25.48 -22.97 -29.97
CA GLU A 316 24.88 -21.69 -30.37
C GLU A 316 23.36 -21.68 -30.23
N ASP A 317 22.71 -22.80 -30.48
CA ASP A 317 21.27 -22.93 -30.32
C ASP A 317 20.83 -22.87 -28.85
N GLN A 318 21.69 -23.05 -27.87
CA GLN A 318 21.38 -22.80 -26.45
C GLN A 318 21.41 -21.30 -26.08
N CYS A 319 21.87 -20.41 -26.95
CA CYS A 319 21.68 -18.98 -26.79
C CYS A 319 20.22 -18.61 -27.14
N LEU A 320 19.45 -18.19 -26.13
CA LEU A 320 18.02 -17.89 -26.28
C LEU A 320 17.77 -16.43 -26.68
N ALA A 321 18.55 -15.49 -26.16
CA ALA A 321 18.38 -14.07 -26.41
C ALA A 321 19.65 -13.28 -26.10
N GLU A 322 19.85 -12.17 -26.80
CA GLU A 322 20.96 -11.26 -26.58
C GLU A 322 20.51 -9.80 -26.62
N ASN A 323 21.22 -8.95 -25.87
CA ASN A 323 21.09 -7.51 -25.94
C ASN A 323 22.38 -6.84 -25.44
N GLY A 324 23.19 -6.32 -26.34
CA GLY A 324 24.49 -5.75 -26.04
C GLY A 324 25.43 -6.80 -25.38
N ASP A 325 25.92 -6.48 -24.19
CA ASP A 325 26.81 -7.38 -23.45
C ASP A 325 26.09 -8.51 -22.70
N LEU A 326 24.77 -8.51 -22.70
CA LEU A 326 23.97 -9.51 -21.98
C LEU A 326 23.46 -10.57 -22.92
N SER A 327 23.68 -11.85 -22.57
CA SER A 327 23.19 -13.02 -23.29
C SER A 327 22.50 -13.98 -22.34
N VAL A 328 21.44 -14.64 -22.83
CA VAL A 328 20.68 -15.64 -22.07
C VAL A 328 20.94 -17.01 -22.66
N TYR A 329 21.40 -17.92 -21.83
CA TYR A 329 21.68 -19.31 -22.20
C TYR A 329 20.74 -20.28 -21.49
N LEU A 330 20.47 -21.40 -22.15
CA LEU A 330 19.81 -22.56 -21.55
C LEU A 330 20.87 -23.63 -21.26
N GLY A 331 20.86 -24.23 -20.06
CA GLY A 331 21.76 -25.30 -19.75
C GLY A 331 21.18 -26.26 -18.70
N THR A 332 21.65 -27.49 -18.70
CA THR A 332 21.36 -28.50 -17.68
C THR A 332 22.49 -28.56 -16.65
N ALA A 333 22.25 -29.16 -15.47
CA ALA A 333 23.25 -29.31 -14.43
C ALA A 333 24.53 -30.04 -14.92
N ARG A 334 24.39 -30.92 -15.92
CA ARG A 334 25.52 -31.67 -16.51
C ARG A 334 26.38 -30.82 -17.43
N GLU A 335 25.75 -29.91 -18.17
CA GLU A 335 26.43 -29.05 -19.14
C GLU A 335 27.14 -27.85 -18.47
N VAL A 336 26.58 -27.34 -17.34
CA VAL A 336 27.03 -26.10 -16.69
C VAL A 336 27.31 -26.28 -15.18
N PRO A 337 28.10 -27.29 -14.74
CA PRO A 337 28.27 -27.58 -13.32
C PRO A 337 28.92 -26.44 -12.52
N GLN A 338 29.82 -25.63 -13.11
CA GLN A 338 30.44 -24.51 -12.42
C GLN A 338 29.49 -23.29 -12.36
N LEU A 339 28.77 -22.99 -13.47
CA LEU A 339 27.72 -21.99 -13.50
C LEU A 339 26.61 -22.33 -12.49
N LEU A 340 26.22 -23.58 -12.37
CA LEU A 340 25.23 -24.01 -11.38
C LEU A 340 25.70 -23.81 -9.93
N ARG A 341 26.97 -24.05 -9.64
CA ARG A 341 27.56 -23.74 -8.32
C ARG A 341 27.50 -22.22 -8.04
N GLU A 342 27.79 -21.41 -9.06
CA GLU A 342 27.72 -19.96 -8.95
C GLU A 342 26.25 -19.47 -8.84
N VAL A 343 25.30 -20.07 -9.56
CA VAL A 343 23.86 -19.86 -9.38
C VAL A 343 23.47 -20.09 -7.92
N GLY A 344 23.86 -21.23 -7.33
CA GLY A 344 23.55 -21.52 -5.94
C GLY A 344 24.13 -20.50 -4.96
N ARG A 345 25.35 -20.03 -5.19
CA ARG A 345 25.99 -18.99 -4.40
C ARG A 345 25.24 -17.64 -4.50
N LEU A 346 24.95 -17.21 -5.72
CA LEU A 346 24.28 -15.93 -5.98
C LEU A 346 22.82 -15.93 -5.54
N ARG A 347 22.11 -17.06 -5.66
CA ARG A 347 20.78 -17.24 -5.06
C ARG A 347 20.83 -17.03 -3.55
N GLU A 348 21.77 -17.68 -2.85
CA GLU A 348 21.86 -17.54 -1.40
C GLU A 348 22.15 -16.10 -0.99
N ILE A 349 23.05 -15.38 -1.70
CA ILE A 349 23.32 -13.96 -1.45
C ILE A 349 22.06 -13.13 -1.64
N THR A 350 21.39 -13.31 -2.77
CA THR A 350 20.22 -12.50 -3.15
C THR A 350 19.04 -12.76 -2.21
N PHE A 351 18.77 -14.02 -1.91
CA PHE A 351 17.66 -14.43 -1.04
C PHE A 351 17.92 -14.09 0.43
N ARG A 352 19.18 -14.15 0.93
CA ARG A 352 19.51 -13.62 2.26
C ARG A 352 19.24 -12.12 2.36
N GLY A 353 19.58 -11.37 1.31
CA GLY A 353 19.28 -9.94 1.23
C GLY A 353 17.78 -9.63 1.29
N ALA A 354 16.93 -10.54 0.82
CA ALA A 354 15.47 -10.44 0.87
C ALA A 354 14.84 -11.14 2.11
N GLY A 355 15.67 -11.63 3.07
CA GLY A 355 15.16 -12.38 4.23
C GLY A 355 14.68 -13.81 3.91
N GLU A 356 14.96 -14.31 2.70
CA GLU A 356 14.52 -15.61 2.15
C GLU A 356 15.66 -16.63 1.99
N GLY A 357 16.84 -16.40 2.57
CA GLY A 357 17.99 -17.29 2.44
C GLY A 357 17.77 -18.66 3.10
N THR A 358 18.41 -19.69 2.54
CA THR A 358 18.39 -21.05 3.10
C THR A 358 19.26 -21.19 4.36
N GLY A 359 20.22 -20.29 4.56
CA GLY A 359 21.25 -20.35 5.59
C GLY A 359 22.42 -21.26 5.25
N ARG A 360 22.44 -21.88 4.06
CA ARG A 360 23.56 -22.73 3.57
C ARG A 360 24.59 -21.88 2.83
N SER A 361 25.74 -22.45 2.58
CA SER A 361 26.79 -21.80 1.77
C SER A 361 26.38 -21.60 0.30
N ARG A 362 25.43 -22.38 -0.20
CA ARG A 362 24.77 -22.26 -1.54
C ARG A 362 23.32 -22.72 -1.44
N ASP A 363 22.42 -22.02 -2.16
CA ASP A 363 21.03 -22.44 -2.36
C ASP A 363 20.94 -23.37 -3.58
N LEU A 364 21.23 -24.65 -3.35
CA LEU A 364 21.03 -25.74 -4.31
C LEU A 364 20.19 -26.83 -3.66
N ASP A 365 19.29 -27.43 -4.43
CA ASP A 365 18.44 -28.53 -4.00
C ASP A 365 18.41 -29.66 -5.06
N LEU A 366 17.75 -30.77 -4.74
CA LEU A 366 17.67 -31.91 -5.63
C LEU A 366 16.97 -31.64 -6.98
N PHE A 367 16.15 -30.58 -7.03
CA PHE A 367 15.47 -30.18 -8.27
C PHE A 367 16.45 -29.54 -9.27
N ASP A 368 17.55 -28.97 -8.80
CA ASP A 368 18.57 -28.36 -9.66
C ASP A 368 19.25 -29.38 -10.56
N ASP A 369 19.27 -30.67 -10.18
CA ASP A 369 19.95 -31.75 -10.94
C ASP A 369 19.22 -32.10 -12.26
N TYR A 370 17.89 -31.88 -12.34
CA TYR A 370 17.10 -32.33 -13.50
C TYR A 370 16.19 -31.24 -14.10
N TYR A 371 16.15 -30.07 -13.51
CA TYR A 371 15.55 -28.89 -14.15
C TYR A 371 16.56 -28.26 -15.10
N SER A 372 16.05 -27.53 -16.08
CA SER A 372 16.85 -26.65 -16.93
C SER A 372 17.09 -25.30 -16.23
N HIS A 373 18.22 -24.69 -16.53
CA HIS A 373 18.63 -23.41 -15.99
C HIS A 373 18.70 -22.37 -17.12
N ILE A 374 17.95 -21.28 -16.99
CA ILE A 374 18.00 -20.12 -17.87
C ILE A 374 18.97 -19.14 -17.21
N LEU A 375 20.13 -18.91 -17.85
CA LEU A 375 21.27 -18.22 -17.28
C LEU A 375 21.48 -16.89 -18.01
N LEU A 376 21.45 -15.77 -17.29
CA LEU A 376 21.77 -14.45 -17.81
C LEU A 376 23.25 -14.13 -17.57
N TRP A 377 24.03 -14.04 -18.64
CA TRP A 377 25.47 -13.86 -18.66
C TRP A 377 25.88 -12.48 -19.16
N HIS A 378 26.86 -11.84 -18.52
CA HIS A 378 27.50 -10.62 -19.00
C HIS A 378 28.82 -10.95 -19.71
N LYS A 379 28.86 -10.79 -21.03
CA LYS A 379 30.00 -11.20 -21.88
C LYS A 379 31.32 -10.52 -21.49
N THR A 380 31.32 -9.19 -21.41
CA THR A 380 32.53 -8.41 -21.12
C THR A 380 33.03 -8.58 -19.69
N LYS A 381 32.11 -8.59 -18.71
CA LYS A 381 32.47 -8.77 -17.29
C LYS A 381 32.72 -10.21 -16.91
N ARG A 382 32.37 -11.16 -17.77
CA ARG A 382 32.52 -12.61 -17.55
C ARG A 382 31.88 -13.06 -16.23
N GLU A 383 30.64 -12.65 -16.01
CA GLU A 383 29.90 -12.93 -14.78
C GLU A 383 28.44 -13.29 -15.02
N LEU A 384 27.89 -14.13 -14.13
CA LEU A 384 26.47 -14.45 -14.10
C LEU A 384 25.69 -13.29 -13.45
N VAL A 385 24.67 -12.79 -14.14
CA VAL A 385 23.83 -11.66 -13.70
C VAL A 385 22.56 -12.10 -13.02
N GLY A 386 21.99 -13.22 -13.45
CA GLY A 386 20.74 -13.75 -12.91
C GLY A 386 20.41 -15.11 -13.52
N ALA A 387 19.40 -15.76 -12.98
CA ALA A 387 18.94 -17.04 -13.52
C ALA A 387 17.47 -17.32 -13.19
N TYR A 388 16.89 -18.26 -13.93
CA TYR A 388 15.62 -18.93 -13.64
C TYR A 388 15.82 -20.44 -13.70
N ARG A 389 15.07 -21.20 -12.90
CA ARG A 389 14.94 -22.64 -12.99
C ARG A 389 13.63 -22.97 -13.68
N ALA A 390 13.67 -23.89 -14.67
CA ALA A 390 12.53 -24.27 -15.50
C ALA A 390 12.41 -25.79 -15.59
N GLY A 391 11.24 -26.34 -15.27
CA GLY A 391 10.96 -27.77 -15.28
C GLY A 391 9.85 -28.11 -16.29
N ASN A 392 10.11 -28.97 -17.25
CA ASN A 392 9.08 -29.48 -18.15
C ASN A 392 8.22 -30.54 -17.43
N THR A 393 6.93 -30.24 -17.20
CA THR A 393 6.05 -31.15 -16.47
C THR A 393 5.89 -32.51 -17.14
N ALA A 394 5.82 -32.57 -18.46
CA ALA A 394 5.66 -33.84 -19.16
C ALA A 394 6.83 -34.78 -18.89
N GLU A 395 8.07 -34.26 -18.89
CA GLU A 395 9.26 -35.06 -18.59
C GLU A 395 9.38 -35.45 -17.12
N ILE A 396 9.03 -34.50 -16.22
CA ILE A 396 9.13 -34.70 -14.77
C ILE A 396 8.11 -35.73 -14.31
N LEU A 397 6.84 -35.57 -14.70
CA LEU A 397 5.75 -36.46 -14.31
C LEU A 397 5.97 -37.89 -14.86
N ALA A 398 6.54 -38.04 -16.06
CA ALA A 398 6.84 -39.34 -16.63
C ALA A 398 7.94 -40.11 -15.88
N LYS A 399 8.88 -39.40 -15.21
CA LYS A 399 10.05 -39.99 -14.55
C LYS A 399 9.98 -40.00 -13.03
N ARG A 400 9.20 -39.07 -12.41
CA ARG A 400 9.30 -38.76 -10.97
C ARG A 400 7.94 -38.48 -10.31
N ASP A 401 6.81 -38.65 -11.03
CA ASP A 401 5.48 -38.29 -10.62
C ASP A 401 5.35 -36.80 -10.16
N ILE A 402 4.27 -36.46 -9.47
CA ILE A 402 4.00 -35.10 -8.94
C ILE A 402 5.05 -34.68 -7.90
N GLY A 403 5.63 -35.63 -7.15
CA GLY A 403 6.69 -35.37 -6.17
C GLY A 403 7.96 -34.79 -6.81
N GLY A 404 8.15 -34.97 -8.12
CA GLY A 404 9.24 -34.36 -8.88
C GLY A 404 9.06 -32.86 -9.17
N LEU A 405 7.91 -32.27 -8.90
CA LEU A 405 7.69 -30.84 -9.04
C LEU A 405 8.10 -30.10 -7.77
N TYR A 406 8.85 -29.00 -7.91
CA TYR A 406 9.25 -28.18 -6.76
C TYR A 406 8.04 -27.64 -6.00
N THR A 407 7.02 -27.13 -6.72
CA THR A 407 5.82 -26.58 -6.09
C THR A 407 5.00 -27.64 -5.34
N SER A 408 5.21 -28.93 -5.58
CA SER A 408 4.63 -29.99 -4.76
C SER A 408 5.08 -29.95 -3.30
N THR A 409 6.21 -29.30 -3.00
CA THR A 409 6.68 -29.07 -1.63
C THR A 409 5.85 -28.01 -0.89
N LEU A 410 5.14 -27.16 -1.62
CA LEU A 410 4.31 -26.05 -1.12
C LEU A 410 2.81 -26.35 -1.21
N PHE A 411 2.40 -27.10 -2.23
CA PHE A 411 1.00 -27.41 -2.54
C PHE A 411 0.79 -28.92 -2.71
N ARG A 412 -0.40 -29.39 -2.41
CA ARG A 412 -0.89 -30.72 -2.80
C ARG A 412 -1.68 -30.56 -4.07
N TYR A 413 -1.41 -31.39 -5.05
CA TYR A 413 -2.08 -31.41 -6.34
C TYR A 413 -3.00 -32.62 -6.47
N ASP A 414 -4.20 -32.42 -6.99
CA ASP A 414 -4.98 -33.49 -7.60
C ASP A 414 -4.41 -33.74 -9.00
N GLU A 415 -4.16 -35.01 -9.35
CA GLU A 415 -3.55 -35.40 -10.65
C GLU A 415 -4.32 -34.85 -11.85
N ARG A 416 -5.61 -34.67 -11.71
CA ARG A 416 -6.49 -34.15 -12.77
C ARG A 416 -6.10 -32.74 -13.23
N ILE A 417 -5.38 -31.98 -12.42
CA ILE A 417 -4.93 -30.65 -12.82
C ILE A 417 -4.00 -30.71 -14.03
N PHE A 418 -3.09 -31.69 -14.07
CA PHE A 418 -2.13 -31.82 -15.18
C PHE A 418 -2.78 -32.27 -16.48
N GLN A 419 -3.93 -32.98 -16.40
CA GLN A 419 -4.75 -33.28 -17.57
C GLN A 419 -5.41 -32.00 -18.13
N LYS A 420 -5.84 -31.07 -17.25
CA LYS A 420 -6.42 -29.78 -17.66
C LYS A 420 -5.38 -28.78 -18.17
N LEU A 421 -4.25 -28.69 -17.51
CA LEU A 421 -3.16 -27.78 -17.90
C LEU A 421 -2.50 -28.24 -19.20
N GLY A 422 -2.42 -29.58 -19.40
CA GLY A 422 -1.56 -30.17 -20.45
C GLY A 422 -0.07 -29.96 -20.15
N PRO A 423 0.79 -30.05 -21.19
CA PRO A 423 2.22 -29.78 -21.03
C PRO A 423 2.45 -28.37 -20.50
N ALA A 424 3.20 -28.24 -19.41
CA ALA A 424 3.45 -26.97 -18.75
C ALA A 424 4.94 -26.83 -18.35
N LEU A 425 5.37 -25.59 -18.16
CA LEU A 425 6.70 -25.27 -17.67
C LEU A 425 6.58 -24.72 -16.24
N GLU A 426 7.12 -25.44 -15.27
CA GLU A 426 7.25 -24.97 -13.90
C GLU A 426 8.45 -24.03 -13.80
N LEU A 427 8.20 -22.79 -13.35
CA LEU A 427 9.21 -21.75 -13.18
C LEU A 427 9.46 -21.49 -11.70
N GLY A 428 10.72 -21.31 -11.34
CA GLY A 428 11.06 -21.00 -9.95
C GLY A 428 12.50 -20.54 -9.76
N ARG A 429 12.85 -20.26 -8.51
CA ARG A 429 14.20 -19.86 -8.12
C ARG A 429 14.78 -18.73 -8.95
N SER A 430 13.96 -17.77 -9.31
CA SER A 430 14.41 -16.59 -10.08
C SER A 430 15.20 -15.64 -9.21
N PHE A 431 16.29 -15.14 -9.74
CA PHE A 431 17.03 -14.04 -9.13
C PHE A 431 17.72 -13.18 -10.17
N VAL A 432 17.96 -11.94 -9.80
CA VAL A 432 18.90 -11.01 -10.44
C VAL A 432 19.80 -10.47 -9.34
N ARG A 433 21.11 -10.43 -9.57
CA ARG A 433 22.10 -9.91 -8.61
C ARG A 433 21.73 -8.48 -8.17
N PRO A 434 21.96 -8.12 -6.88
CA PRO A 434 21.58 -6.81 -6.34
C PRO A 434 22.08 -5.62 -7.17
N GLU A 435 23.29 -5.72 -7.75
CA GLU A 435 23.92 -4.69 -8.55
C GLU A 435 23.17 -4.39 -9.88
N TYR A 436 22.35 -5.34 -10.33
CA TYR A 436 21.59 -5.26 -11.59
C TYR A 436 20.07 -5.08 -11.37
N GLN A 437 19.56 -5.17 -10.13
CA GLN A 437 18.12 -5.13 -9.85
C GLN A 437 17.43 -3.81 -10.21
N ARG A 438 18.19 -2.69 -10.23
CA ARG A 438 17.64 -1.38 -10.61
C ARG A 438 17.57 -1.16 -12.13
N GLN A 439 18.09 -2.11 -12.92
CA GLN A 439 18.09 -2.06 -14.38
C GLN A 439 16.91 -2.86 -14.94
N TYR A 440 16.30 -2.34 -15.99
CA TYR A 440 15.15 -3.02 -16.63
C TYR A 440 15.57 -4.22 -17.50
N ALA A 441 16.72 -4.15 -18.15
CA ALA A 441 17.17 -5.12 -19.14
C ALA A 441 17.36 -6.56 -18.60
N PRO A 442 17.94 -6.80 -17.41
CA PRO A 442 18.16 -8.16 -16.92
C PRO A 442 16.88 -8.98 -16.78
N LEU A 443 15.86 -8.42 -16.14
CA LEU A 443 14.59 -9.13 -15.95
C LEU A 443 13.88 -9.36 -17.31
N LEU A 444 13.89 -8.34 -18.18
CA LEU A 444 13.29 -8.47 -19.52
C LEU A 444 13.96 -9.58 -20.34
N LEU A 445 15.30 -9.71 -20.27
CA LEU A 445 16.03 -10.73 -21.00
C LEU A 445 15.76 -12.13 -20.47
N LEU A 446 15.67 -12.32 -19.16
CA LEU A 446 15.26 -13.59 -18.56
C LEU A 446 13.85 -14.00 -19.04
N TRP A 447 12.90 -13.05 -19.10
CA TRP A 447 11.56 -13.31 -19.64
C TRP A 447 11.58 -13.63 -21.14
N LYS A 448 12.44 -12.97 -21.93
CA LYS A 448 12.67 -13.34 -23.34
C LYS A 448 13.25 -14.75 -23.45
N GLY A 449 14.16 -15.12 -22.55
CA GLY A 449 14.71 -16.48 -22.47
C GLY A 449 13.62 -17.54 -22.26
N ILE A 450 12.74 -17.32 -21.26
CA ILE A 450 11.60 -18.21 -21.01
C ILE A 450 10.70 -18.31 -22.26
N ALA A 451 10.33 -17.19 -22.85
CA ALA A 451 9.47 -17.17 -24.01
C ALA A 451 10.11 -17.84 -25.26
N ARG A 452 11.41 -17.66 -25.45
CA ARG A 452 12.17 -18.35 -26.52
C ARG A 452 12.28 -19.85 -26.29
N MET A 453 12.42 -20.30 -25.03
CA MET A 453 12.34 -21.71 -24.70
C MET A 453 10.98 -22.29 -25.10
N VAL A 454 9.86 -21.60 -24.76
CA VAL A 454 8.52 -22.00 -25.20
C VAL A 454 8.38 -21.96 -26.72
N ALA A 455 8.92 -20.95 -27.41
CA ALA A 455 8.86 -20.87 -28.86
C ALA A 455 9.57 -22.05 -29.58
N ARG A 456 10.53 -22.68 -28.91
CA ARG A 456 11.19 -23.92 -29.37
C ARG A 456 10.39 -25.19 -29.06
N GLN A 457 9.60 -25.15 -28.00
CA GLN A 457 8.71 -26.22 -27.56
C GLN A 457 7.27 -25.71 -27.53
N PRO A 458 6.68 -25.37 -28.69
CA PRO A 458 5.41 -24.67 -28.75
C PRO A 458 4.23 -25.51 -28.24
N GLU A 459 4.42 -26.82 -28.03
CA GLU A 459 3.47 -27.70 -27.37
C GLU A 459 3.28 -27.40 -25.88
N ILE A 460 4.12 -26.56 -25.27
CA ILE A 460 4.02 -26.11 -23.86
C ILE A 460 3.33 -24.75 -23.78
N PRO A 461 1.99 -24.68 -23.65
CA PRO A 461 1.27 -23.42 -23.64
C PRO A 461 1.16 -22.77 -22.26
N VAL A 462 1.48 -23.49 -21.20
CA VAL A 462 1.22 -23.06 -19.82
C VAL A 462 2.53 -22.88 -19.05
N LEU A 463 2.64 -21.75 -18.37
CA LEU A 463 3.67 -21.46 -17.38
C LEU A 463 3.03 -21.45 -16.01
N PHE A 464 3.67 -22.01 -15.00
CA PHE A 464 3.22 -21.87 -13.62
C PHE A 464 4.41 -21.86 -12.65
N GLY A 465 4.18 -21.35 -11.42
CA GLY A 465 5.22 -21.34 -10.41
C GLY A 465 4.82 -20.53 -9.18
N ALA A 466 5.56 -20.72 -8.10
CA ALA A 466 5.37 -19.97 -6.88
C ALA A 466 6.16 -18.65 -6.92
N VAL A 467 5.48 -17.57 -6.58
CA VAL A 467 6.06 -16.23 -6.45
C VAL A 467 6.00 -15.82 -4.99
N SER A 468 7.17 -15.59 -4.39
CA SER A 468 7.30 -15.23 -2.99
C SER A 468 7.00 -13.74 -2.77
N ILE A 469 6.30 -13.45 -1.68
CA ILE A 469 6.11 -12.13 -1.09
C ILE A 469 6.88 -12.12 0.22
N SER A 470 7.99 -11.37 0.25
CA SER A 470 8.91 -11.33 1.36
C SER A 470 8.25 -10.93 2.68
N ASN A 471 8.79 -11.44 3.78
CA ASN A 471 8.41 -11.02 5.13
C ASN A 471 8.81 -9.59 5.49
N ASP A 472 9.62 -8.93 4.66
CA ASP A 472 9.93 -7.51 4.78
C ASP A 472 8.71 -6.63 4.45
N TYR A 473 7.68 -7.20 3.78
CA TYR A 473 6.40 -6.52 3.64
C TYR A 473 5.63 -6.50 4.97
N ASN A 474 5.07 -5.35 5.28
CA ASN A 474 4.15 -5.19 6.40
C ASN A 474 3.00 -6.20 6.30
N GLU A 475 2.51 -6.68 7.43
CA GLU A 475 1.39 -7.64 7.46
C GLU A 475 0.16 -7.11 6.71
N ALA A 476 -0.12 -5.79 6.81
CA ALA A 476 -1.23 -5.17 6.07
C ALA A 476 -1.01 -5.20 4.56
N SER A 477 0.21 -5.03 4.08
CA SER A 477 0.56 -5.14 2.64
C SER A 477 0.36 -6.56 2.13
N ARG A 478 0.85 -7.55 2.88
CA ARG A 478 0.65 -8.99 2.55
C ARG A 478 -0.83 -9.36 2.52
N GLU A 479 -1.61 -8.84 3.47
CA GLU A 479 -3.05 -9.03 3.51
C GLU A 479 -3.76 -8.37 2.31
N MET A 480 -3.39 -7.16 1.93
CA MET A 480 -3.93 -6.47 0.75
C MET A 480 -3.65 -7.24 -0.54
N ILE A 481 -2.41 -7.71 -0.72
CA ILE A 481 -2.02 -8.53 -1.87
C ILE A 481 -2.86 -9.81 -1.90
N TYR A 482 -2.90 -10.55 -0.79
CA TYR A 482 -3.70 -11.77 -0.68
C TYR A 482 -5.15 -11.55 -1.12
N ARG A 483 -5.83 -10.56 -0.52
CA ARG A 483 -7.25 -10.29 -0.79
C ARG A 483 -7.53 -9.83 -2.22
N PHE A 484 -6.64 -9.00 -2.77
CA PHE A 484 -6.77 -8.55 -4.15
C PHE A 484 -6.68 -9.72 -5.13
N PHE A 485 -5.66 -10.55 -4.99
CA PHE A 485 -5.46 -11.69 -5.88
C PHE A 485 -6.56 -12.75 -5.73
N GLU A 486 -6.99 -13.07 -4.51
CA GLU A 486 -8.13 -13.96 -4.27
C GLU A 486 -9.44 -13.44 -4.89
N ALA A 487 -9.69 -12.13 -4.81
CA ALA A 487 -10.95 -11.55 -5.29
C ALA A 487 -10.97 -11.27 -6.80
N ARG A 488 -9.82 -11.04 -7.44
CA ARG A 488 -9.74 -10.51 -8.81
C ARG A 488 -9.02 -11.40 -9.81
N MET A 489 -8.11 -12.21 -9.34
CA MET A 489 -7.19 -12.94 -10.21
C MET A 489 -7.21 -14.45 -9.97
N LYS A 490 -8.03 -14.94 -9.06
CA LYS A 490 -8.15 -16.37 -8.79
C LYS A 490 -8.81 -17.08 -9.96
N ASP A 491 -8.25 -18.22 -10.34
CA ASP A 491 -8.89 -19.18 -11.22
C ASP A 491 -9.57 -20.24 -10.35
N ASP A 492 -10.87 -20.09 -10.11
CA ASP A 492 -11.63 -20.97 -9.20
C ASP A 492 -11.70 -22.42 -9.71
N GLU A 493 -11.69 -22.64 -11.03
CA GLU A 493 -11.72 -23.98 -11.61
C GLU A 493 -10.41 -24.73 -11.31
N LEU A 494 -9.27 -24.14 -11.66
CA LEU A 494 -7.98 -24.77 -11.43
C LEU A 494 -7.61 -24.81 -9.95
N ALA A 495 -7.96 -23.76 -9.18
CA ALA A 495 -7.71 -23.71 -7.74
C ALA A 495 -8.42 -24.85 -6.97
N GLY A 496 -9.53 -25.37 -7.48
CA GLY A 496 -10.24 -26.51 -6.91
C GLY A 496 -9.44 -27.84 -6.91
N PHE A 497 -8.37 -27.94 -7.70
CA PHE A 497 -7.46 -29.09 -7.77
C PHE A 497 -6.18 -28.93 -6.94
N ILE A 498 -6.07 -27.82 -6.17
CA ILE A 498 -4.84 -27.49 -5.44
C ILE A 498 -5.16 -27.16 -3.99
N GLU A 499 -4.40 -27.73 -3.07
CA GLU A 499 -4.50 -27.42 -1.66
C GLU A 499 -3.14 -26.90 -1.16
N PRO A 500 -3.05 -25.64 -0.64
CA PRO A 500 -1.85 -25.18 0.03
C PRO A 500 -1.52 -26.08 1.23
N ARG A 501 -0.28 -26.51 1.35
CA ARG A 501 0.13 -27.32 2.53
C ARG A 501 0.01 -26.57 3.84
N ARG A 502 0.13 -25.23 3.76
CA ARG A 502 -0.04 -24.30 4.88
C ARG A 502 -0.75 -23.04 4.38
N PRO A 503 -2.07 -23.05 4.38
CA PRO A 503 -2.84 -21.92 3.87
C PRO A 503 -2.58 -20.64 4.68
N PHE A 504 -2.46 -19.52 4.00
CA PHE A 504 -2.41 -18.21 4.63
C PHE A 504 -3.80 -17.87 5.19
N ARG A 505 -3.83 -17.43 6.44
CA ARG A 505 -5.06 -16.99 7.09
C ARG A 505 -4.92 -15.52 7.46
N PRO A 506 -5.43 -14.60 6.64
CA PRO A 506 -5.39 -13.18 6.95
C PRO A 506 -6.19 -12.89 8.21
N ALA A 507 -5.80 -11.85 8.93
CA ALA A 507 -6.56 -11.37 10.07
C ALA A 507 -8.00 -10.98 9.62
N PRO A 508 -9.02 -11.18 10.48
CA PRO A 508 -10.37 -10.78 10.14
C PRO A 508 -10.43 -9.26 9.94
N LEU A 509 -10.75 -8.83 8.72
CA LEU A 509 -10.97 -7.41 8.42
C LEU A 509 -12.28 -6.94 9.04
N ARG A 510 -12.31 -5.67 9.40
CA ARG A 510 -13.54 -4.99 9.79
C ARG A 510 -14.44 -4.77 8.58
N LYS A 511 -15.75 -4.71 8.81
CA LYS A 511 -16.74 -4.58 7.72
C LYS A 511 -16.50 -3.40 6.77
N TRP A 512 -15.97 -2.27 7.29
CA TRP A 512 -15.66 -1.11 6.47
C TRP A 512 -14.33 -1.24 5.70
N ASP A 513 -13.32 -1.94 6.24
CA ASP A 513 -12.06 -2.24 5.54
C ASP A 513 -12.28 -3.11 4.30
N CYS A 514 -13.15 -4.14 4.43
CA CYS A 514 -13.48 -5.05 3.32
C CYS A 514 -14.14 -4.33 2.15
N ARG A 515 -15.12 -3.46 2.44
CA ARG A 515 -15.91 -2.79 1.40
C ARG A 515 -15.09 -1.75 0.65
N GLY A 516 -14.31 -0.94 1.38
CA GLY A 516 -13.44 0.07 0.77
C GLY A 516 -12.37 -0.55 -0.14
N MET A 517 -11.77 -1.66 0.27
CA MET A 517 -10.68 -2.29 -0.47
C MET A 517 -11.16 -3.06 -1.71
N SER A 518 -12.15 -3.95 -1.56
CA SER A 518 -12.52 -4.91 -2.62
C SER A 518 -13.14 -4.26 -3.87
N ARG A 519 -13.77 -3.09 -3.71
CA ARG A 519 -14.45 -2.38 -4.80
C ARG A 519 -13.62 -1.27 -5.43
N ALA A 520 -12.68 -0.71 -4.68
CA ALA A 520 -11.87 0.40 -5.09
C ALA A 520 -10.64 0.00 -5.91
N LEU A 521 -10.05 -1.16 -5.59
CA LEU A 521 -8.86 -1.64 -6.29
C LEU A 521 -9.28 -2.40 -7.55
N ARG A 522 -9.07 -1.79 -8.71
CA ARG A 522 -9.46 -2.33 -10.01
C ARG A 522 -8.33 -3.06 -10.70
N ASP A 523 -7.13 -2.55 -10.53
CA ASP A 523 -5.93 -3.05 -11.17
C ASP A 523 -4.73 -3.06 -10.20
N LEU A 524 -3.62 -3.54 -10.70
CA LEU A 524 -2.39 -3.70 -9.93
C LEU A 524 -1.70 -2.37 -9.59
N ASP A 525 -1.89 -1.34 -10.41
CA ASP A 525 -1.29 -0.03 -10.17
C ASP A 525 -2.05 0.69 -9.06
N GLU A 526 -3.39 0.53 -9.02
CA GLU A 526 -4.22 0.99 -7.90
C GLU A 526 -3.88 0.27 -6.60
N LEU A 527 -3.59 -1.05 -6.62
CA LEU A 527 -3.14 -1.81 -5.44
C LEU A 527 -1.77 -1.34 -4.95
N SER A 528 -0.89 -0.95 -5.85
CA SER A 528 0.49 -0.57 -5.52
C SER A 528 0.57 0.69 -4.65
N GLN A 529 -0.34 1.65 -4.82
CA GLN A 529 -0.36 2.89 -4.05
C GLN A 529 -0.62 2.68 -2.54
N PRO A 530 -1.69 1.99 -2.11
CA PRO A 530 -1.92 1.74 -0.69
C PRO A 530 -0.83 0.86 -0.06
N ILE A 531 -0.19 -0.05 -0.80
CA ILE A 531 0.99 -0.77 -0.33
C ILE A 531 2.13 0.20 -0.05
N ASN A 532 2.45 1.10 -0.99
CA ASN A 532 3.46 2.15 -0.82
C ASN A 532 3.17 3.07 0.38
N ASP A 533 1.90 3.31 0.71
CA ASP A 533 1.50 4.11 1.86
C ASP A 533 1.82 3.43 3.20
N VAL A 534 1.81 2.11 3.24
CA VAL A 534 2.06 1.31 4.45
C VAL A 534 3.54 0.99 4.61
N GLU A 535 4.26 0.78 3.51
CA GLU A 535 5.67 0.44 3.53
C GLU A 535 6.55 1.65 3.86
N THR A 536 7.50 1.48 4.79
CA THR A 536 8.38 2.57 5.24
C THR A 536 9.43 2.95 4.21
N ASP A 537 9.80 2.01 3.34
CA ASP A 537 10.74 2.20 2.22
C ASP A 537 10.03 2.59 0.92
N GLY A 538 8.71 2.74 0.94
CA GLY A 538 7.89 3.15 -0.19
C GLY A 538 7.79 2.13 -1.31
N LYS A 539 8.11 0.84 -1.05
CA LYS A 539 7.93 -0.23 -2.05
C LYS A 539 6.45 -0.48 -2.36
N GLY A 540 6.16 -0.77 -3.62
CA GLY A 540 4.82 -1.14 -4.07
C GLY A 540 4.64 -2.66 -4.18
N LEU A 541 3.76 -3.10 -5.08
CA LEU A 541 3.55 -4.52 -5.37
C LEU A 541 4.85 -5.20 -5.86
N PRO A 542 5.15 -6.44 -5.42
CA PRO A 542 6.30 -7.19 -5.91
C PRO A 542 6.36 -7.27 -7.44
N ILE A 543 7.54 -6.98 -8.00
CA ILE A 543 7.73 -6.82 -9.46
C ILE A 543 7.30 -8.08 -10.21
N LEU A 544 7.64 -9.28 -9.71
CA LEU A 544 7.29 -10.53 -10.37
C LEU A 544 5.78 -10.76 -10.41
N LEU A 545 5.04 -10.51 -9.32
CA LEU A 545 3.58 -10.60 -9.32
C LEU A 545 2.96 -9.66 -10.35
N ARG A 546 3.49 -8.44 -10.46
CA ARG A 546 3.04 -7.47 -11.46
C ARG A 546 3.30 -7.96 -12.89
N GLN A 547 4.46 -8.58 -13.15
CA GLN A 547 4.80 -9.10 -14.47
C GLN A 547 3.91 -10.28 -14.87
N TYR A 548 3.71 -11.26 -13.97
CA TYR A 548 2.81 -12.38 -14.22
C TYR A 548 1.39 -11.91 -14.52
N ALA A 549 0.88 -10.97 -13.73
CA ALA A 549 -0.46 -10.43 -13.94
C ALA A 549 -0.62 -9.69 -15.29
N LYS A 550 0.42 -8.96 -15.74
CA LYS A 550 0.41 -8.28 -17.07
C LYS A 550 0.33 -9.23 -18.27
N ILE A 551 0.78 -10.45 -18.12
CA ILE A 551 0.69 -11.47 -19.18
C ILE A 551 -0.52 -12.40 -19.02
N GLY A 552 -1.48 -12.02 -18.19
CA GLY A 552 -2.72 -12.78 -17.98
C GLY A 552 -2.63 -13.85 -16.89
N GLY A 553 -1.64 -13.76 -16.00
CA GLY A 553 -1.47 -14.70 -14.89
C GLY A 553 -2.67 -14.73 -13.95
N LYS A 554 -3.04 -15.94 -13.54
CA LYS A 554 -4.10 -16.24 -12.57
C LYS A 554 -3.50 -16.84 -11.32
N LEU A 555 -4.15 -16.61 -10.16
CA LEU A 555 -3.75 -17.20 -8.89
C LEU A 555 -4.45 -18.54 -8.67
N LEU A 556 -3.73 -19.53 -8.17
CA LEU A 556 -4.27 -20.83 -7.79
C LEU A 556 -4.34 -21.01 -6.26
N GLY A 557 -3.59 -20.25 -5.49
CA GLY A 557 -3.63 -20.27 -4.03
C GLY A 557 -2.39 -19.67 -3.39
N PHE A 558 -2.46 -19.46 -2.07
CA PHE A 558 -1.35 -18.95 -1.27
C PHE A 558 -0.92 -19.94 -0.20
N ASN A 559 0.38 -20.12 -0.04
CA ASN A 559 1.01 -20.99 0.96
C ASN A 559 2.01 -20.21 1.82
N LEU A 560 2.17 -20.59 3.09
CA LEU A 560 3.24 -20.06 3.96
C LEU A 560 4.42 -21.03 3.95
N ASP A 561 5.58 -20.60 3.44
CA ASP A 561 6.79 -21.41 3.43
C ASP A 561 7.66 -21.17 4.69
N ARG A 562 7.59 -22.12 5.64
CA ARG A 562 8.42 -22.07 6.86
C ARG A 562 9.90 -22.28 6.61
N LYS A 563 10.29 -22.93 5.52
CA LYS A 563 11.69 -23.16 5.18
C LYS A 563 12.37 -21.85 4.79
N PHE A 564 11.60 -20.93 4.21
CA PHE A 564 12.01 -19.59 3.80
C PHE A 564 11.37 -18.51 4.71
N SER A 565 11.59 -18.61 6.01
CA SER A 565 11.20 -17.59 7.00
C SER A 565 9.70 -17.22 7.01
N ASN A 566 8.78 -18.14 6.69
CA ASN A 566 7.34 -17.91 6.56
C ASN A 566 6.96 -16.89 5.48
N VAL A 567 7.69 -16.84 4.37
CA VAL A 567 7.25 -16.03 3.22
C VAL A 567 5.90 -16.51 2.70
N LEU A 568 5.18 -15.60 2.08
CA LEU A 568 3.89 -15.90 1.45
C LEU A 568 4.10 -16.23 -0.02
N ASP A 569 3.94 -17.49 -0.41
CA ASP A 569 4.07 -17.94 -1.80
C ASP A 569 2.71 -17.96 -2.49
N GLY A 570 2.55 -17.18 -3.53
CA GLY A 570 1.40 -17.24 -4.44
C GLY A 570 1.70 -18.17 -5.62
N LEU A 571 0.93 -19.24 -5.78
CA LEU A 571 1.02 -20.09 -6.97
C LEU A 571 0.28 -19.44 -8.12
N VAL A 572 1.02 -19.05 -9.15
CA VAL A 572 0.52 -18.36 -10.34
C VAL A 572 0.59 -19.29 -11.54
N VAL A 573 -0.43 -19.24 -12.39
CA VAL A 573 -0.49 -19.92 -13.69
C VAL A 573 -0.73 -18.90 -14.80
N VAL A 574 -0.08 -19.09 -15.95
CA VAL A 574 -0.25 -18.29 -17.17
C VAL A 574 -0.54 -19.21 -18.32
N ASP A 575 -1.69 -19.09 -18.92
CA ASP A 575 -2.00 -19.73 -20.21
C ASP A 575 -1.64 -18.78 -21.35
N LEU A 576 -0.53 -19.05 -22.01
CA LEU A 576 -0.01 -18.22 -23.10
C LEU A 576 -0.94 -18.15 -24.31
N ARG A 577 -1.88 -19.09 -24.45
CA ARG A 577 -2.92 -19.06 -25.50
C ARG A 577 -3.87 -17.88 -25.31
N GLN A 578 -4.03 -17.41 -24.07
CA GLN A 578 -4.85 -16.27 -23.69
C GLN A 578 -4.08 -14.94 -23.63
N THR A 579 -2.75 -14.98 -23.81
CA THR A 579 -1.90 -13.79 -23.80
C THR A 579 -2.06 -13.00 -25.10
N GLU A 580 -2.12 -11.67 -24.99
CA GLU A 580 -2.23 -10.78 -26.15
C GLU A 580 -1.14 -11.04 -27.21
N PRO A 581 -1.49 -11.10 -28.50
CA PRO A 581 -0.54 -11.38 -29.58
C PRO A 581 0.69 -10.46 -29.59
N ALA A 582 0.51 -9.17 -29.34
CA ALA A 582 1.60 -8.19 -29.29
C ALA A 582 2.59 -8.48 -28.15
N VAL A 583 2.10 -9.01 -27.02
CA VAL A 583 2.93 -9.42 -25.89
C VAL A 583 3.73 -10.68 -26.24
N LEU A 584 3.11 -11.67 -26.86
CA LEU A 584 3.81 -12.87 -27.33
C LEU A 584 4.92 -12.51 -28.35
N GLU A 585 4.63 -11.65 -29.33
CA GLU A 585 5.62 -11.19 -30.31
C GLU A 585 6.80 -10.46 -29.67
N ARG A 586 6.54 -9.64 -28.65
CA ARG A 586 7.58 -8.91 -27.91
C ARG A 586 8.58 -9.86 -27.23
N TYR A 587 8.11 -10.97 -26.68
CA TYR A 587 8.94 -11.89 -25.89
C TYR A 587 9.45 -13.07 -26.71
N MET A 588 8.62 -13.72 -27.54
CA MET A 588 8.98 -14.87 -28.38
C MET A 588 9.68 -14.46 -29.68
N GLY A 589 9.51 -13.21 -30.12
CA GLY A 589 9.78 -12.76 -31.47
C GLY A 589 8.63 -13.12 -32.42
N ARG A 590 8.55 -12.41 -33.57
CA ARG A 590 7.44 -12.53 -34.51
C ARG A 590 7.22 -13.95 -35.03
N GLU A 591 8.30 -14.60 -35.42
CA GLU A 591 8.26 -15.96 -35.99
C GLU A 591 7.87 -17.00 -34.92
N GLY A 592 8.45 -16.93 -33.73
CA GLY A 592 8.13 -17.83 -32.61
C GLY A 592 6.67 -17.69 -32.16
N ALA A 593 6.17 -16.46 -32.06
CA ALA A 593 4.78 -16.19 -31.69
C ALA A 593 3.80 -16.69 -32.78
N MET A 594 4.15 -16.52 -34.05
CA MET A 594 3.33 -17.02 -35.17
C MET A 594 3.24 -18.55 -35.12
N ARG A 595 4.37 -19.26 -35.00
CA ARG A 595 4.41 -20.73 -34.90
C ARG A 595 3.61 -21.24 -33.70
N PHE A 596 3.79 -20.64 -32.54
CA PHE A 596 3.05 -20.99 -31.33
C PHE A 596 1.53 -20.84 -31.53
N ARG A 597 1.08 -19.71 -32.07
CA ARG A 597 -0.35 -19.45 -32.33
C ARG A 597 -0.94 -20.41 -33.37
N GLN A 598 -0.23 -20.70 -34.45
CA GLN A 598 -0.69 -21.64 -35.48
C GLN A 598 -0.92 -23.04 -34.90
N LEU A 599 0.01 -23.53 -34.07
CA LEU A 599 -0.13 -24.84 -33.43
C LEU A 599 -1.38 -24.93 -32.53
N HIS A 600 -1.65 -23.87 -31.77
CA HIS A 600 -2.77 -23.86 -30.82
C HIS A 600 -4.10 -23.49 -31.46
N ALA A 601 -4.13 -22.74 -32.56
CA ALA A 601 -5.34 -22.51 -33.34
C ALA A 601 -5.83 -23.81 -34.01
N ALA A 602 -4.92 -24.66 -34.49
CA ALA A 602 -5.24 -25.95 -35.13
C ALA A 602 -5.77 -27.03 -34.13
N LYS A 603 -5.47 -26.88 -32.81
CA LYS A 603 -5.93 -27.81 -31.77
C LYS A 603 -7.27 -27.40 -31.10
N GLY A 604 -7.79 -26.23 -31.45
CA GLY A 604 -9.05 -25.68 -30.90
C GLY A 604 -10.25 -25.87 -31.84
N CYS A 605 -10.09 -26.60 -32.99
CA CYS A 605 -11.17 -27.01 -33.89
C CYS A 605 -11.61 -28.44 -33.63
#